data_306abbb06781fdcbd2a24c1e593368b2
#
_entry.id   306abbb06781fdcbd2a24c1e593368b2
#
_cell.length_a   1.000
_cell.length_b   1.000
_cell.length_c   1.000
_cell.angle_alpha   90.00
_cell.angle_beta   90.00
_cell.angle_gamma   90.00
#
_symmetry.space_group_name_H-M   'P 1'
#
loop_
_entity.id
_entity.type
_entity.pdbx_description
1 polymer ?
#
loop_
_entity_poly.entity_id
_entity_poly.type
_entity_poly.pdbx_seq_one_letter_code
_entity_poly.pdbx_strand_id
1 'polypeptide(L)'
;MRFLNSPTYDLTYDDVFMVPSRSTISSRMEVDLRSTDNTGTTIPIVVANMTAISGRRMAETIARRGGIAVIPQDIPLSIVRDVISWVKSRHSFFDTPITLSPTSTVADAVSLIHKRAHGAIVVVENDKPVGIITEEDCEGVDRFTQLQQIMSKDLMTLPDSCNPREAFDFLHNNRRKLAPVVAKNGLLVGILTRVGALRATLYSPALDQNGSLRKIGRAHV
;
A
#
# COMPACT_ATOMS: atom_id res chain seq x y z
N MET A 1 -28.83 -11.00 -0.39
CA MET A 1 -29.53 -11.15 0.91
C MET A 1 -30.95 -11.63 0.64
N ARG A 2 -31.46 -12.58 1.40
CA ARG A 2 -32.83 -13.10 1.26
C ARG A 2 -33.62 -12.64 2.50
N PHE A 3 -34.72 -11.93 2.31
CA PHE A 3 -35.61 -11.53 3.37
C PHE A 3 -36.78 -12.52 3.47
N LEU A 4 -37.13 -12.93 4.68
CA LEU A 4 -38.36 -13.69 4.95
C LEU A 4 -39.56 -12.73 4.97
N ASN A 5 -39.37 -11.53 5.54
CA ASN A 5 -40.27 -10.41 5.48
C ASN A 5 -39.50 -9.14 5.12
N SER A 6 -40.07 -8.23 4.37
CA SER A 6 -39.44 -6.94 4.09
C SER A 6 -39.31 -6.14 5.37
N PRO A 7 -38.10 -5.77 5.82
CA PRO A 7 -37.95 -4.94 7.01
C PRO A 7 -38.46 -3.52 6.76
N THR A 8 -39.02 -2.91 7.79
CA THR A 8 -39.47 -1.51 7.77
C THR A 8 -38.49 -0.55 8.44
N TYR A 9 -37.33 -1.05 8.83
CA TYR A 9 -36.25 -0.33 9.51
C TYR A 9 -34.89 -0.80 8.96
N ASP A 10 -33.85 -0.05 9.24
CA ASP A 10 -32.47 -0.44 8.87
C ASP A 10 -31.99 -1.59 9.74
N LEU A 11 -31.38 -2.60 9.09
CA LEU A 11 -30.93 -3.81 9.76
C LEU A 11 -29.56 -3.62 10.40
N THR A 12 -29.38 -4.22 11.57
CA THR A 12 -28.09 -4.40 12.24
C THR A 12 -27.57 -5.82 12.07
N TYR A 13 -26.38 -6.11 12.59
CA TYR A 13 -25.84 -7.48 12.58
C TYR A 13 -26.66 -8.45 13.42
N ASP A 14 -27.39 -7.96 14.43
CA ASP A 14 -28.25 -8.76 15.29
C ASP A 14 -29.55 -9.21 14.58
N ASP A 15 -29.90 -8.51 13.49
CA ASP A 15 -31.11 -8.80 12.72
C ASP A 15 -30.87 -9.79 11.57
N VAL A 16 -29.62 -10.24 11.38
CA VAL A 16 -29.25 -11.13 10.27
C VAL A 16 -28.46 -12.33 10.73
N PHE A 17 -28.62 -13.46 10.03
CA PHE A 17 -27.85 -14.67 10.28
C PHE A 17 -27.52 -15.38 8.97
N MET A 18 -26.48 -16.20 9.00
CA MET A 18 -26.09 -17.02 7.85
C MET A 18 -27.00 -18.26 7.78
N VAL A 19 -27.67 -18.43 6.65
CA VAL A 19 -28.41 -19.66 6.37
C VAL A 19 -27.42 -20.72 5.90
N PRO A 20 -27.31 -21.87 6.60
CA PRO A 20 -26.46 -22.95 6.15
C PRO A 20 -26.85 -23.44 4.76
N SER A 21 -25.85 -23.61 3.89
CA SER A 21 -26.06 -24.14 2.54
C SER A 21 -24.89 -25.02 2.14
N ARG A 22 -25.14 -25.96 1.23
CA ARG A 22 -24.09 -26.80 0.65
C ARG A 22 -23.20 -25.92 -0.24
N SER A 23 -21.89 -26.00 -0.03
CA SER A 23 -20.88 -25.36 -0.87
C SER A 23 -20.14 -26.41 -1.71
N THR A 24 -19.79 -26.04 -2.94
CA THR A 24 -18.93 -26.83 -3.83
C THR A 24 -17.47 -26.31 -3.81
N ILE A 25 -17.21 -25.25 -3.05
CA ILE A 25 -15.87 -24.65 -2.91
C ILE A 25 -14.99 -25.60 -2.11
N SER A 26 -13.86 -25.98 -2.70
CA SER A 26 -12.87 -26.87 -2.08
C SER A 26 -11.76 -26.11 -1.34
N SER A 27 -11.50 -24.86 -1.73
CA SER A 27 -10.48 -23.99 -1.12
C SER A 27 -11.04 -22.60 -0.83
N ARG A 28 -10.69 -22.04 0.33
CA ARG A 28 -11.00 -20.63 0.64
C ARG A 28 -10.44 -19.63 -0.40
N MET A 29 -9.42 -20.03 -1.17
CA MET A 29 -8.83 -19.19 -2.23
C MET A 29 -9.71 -19.11 -3.49
N GLU A 30 -10.72 -19.96 -3.61
CA GLU A 30 -11.69 -19.96 -4.73
C GLU A 30 -12.86 -18.99 -4.48
N VAL A 31 -12.95 -18.43 -3.25
CA VAL A 31 -14.03 -17.51 -2.89
C VAL A 31 -13.80 -16.16 -3.58
N ASP A 32 -14.75 -15.74 -4.41
CA ASP A 32 -14.75 -14.39 -4.99
C ASP A 32 -15.19 -13.38 -3.92
N LEU A 33 -14.26 -12.49 -3.57
CA LEU A 33 -14.46 -11.43 -2.56
C LEU A 33 -14.86 -10.08 -3.16
N ARG A 34 -15.06 -10.00 -4.47
CA ARG A 34 -15.42 -8.73 -5.12
C ARG A 34 -16.77 -8.24 -4.61
N SER A 35 -16.83 -6.95 -4.34
CA SER A 35 -18.09 -6.30 -3.95
C SER A 35 -19.04 -6.19 -5.13
N THR A 36 -20.33 -6.43 -4.89
CA THR A 36 -21.41 -6.33 -5.88
C THR A 36 -22.11 -4.95 -5.88
N ASP A 37 -21.59 -4.00 -5.09
CA ASP A 37 -22.15 -2.66 -4.88
C ASP A 37 -21.68 -1.61 -5.90
N ASN A 38 -21.03 -2.02 -6.97
CA ASN A 38 -20.45 -1.17 -8.01
C ASN A 38 -19.29 -0.26 -7.56
N THR A 39 -18.79 -0.39 -6.34
CA THR A 39 -17.58 0.33 -5.90
C THR A 39 -16.34 -0.13 -6.66
N GLY A 40 -16.37 -1.35 -7.22
CA GLY A 40 -15.27 -1.96 -7.95
C GLY A 40 -14.11 -2.38 -7.05
N THR A 41 -14.39 -2.65 -5.77
CA THR A 41 -13.45 -3.27 -4.85
C THR A 41 -13.31 -4.76 -5.16
N THR A 42 -12.10 -5.28 -4.98
CA THR A 42 -11.81 -6.72 -5.17
C THR A 42 -11.83 -7.49 -3.85
N ILE A 43 -11.89 -6.78 -2.73
CA ILE A 43 -12.15 -7.32 -1.38
C ILE A 43 -13.17 -6.40 -0.66
N PRO A 44 -14.01 -6.94 0.24
CA PRO A 44 -15.07 -6.17 0.89
C PRO A 44 -14.56 -5.41 2.13
N ILE A 45 -13.50 -4.61 1.95
CA ILE A 45 -12.91 -3.81 3.03
C ILE A 45 -13.00 -2.33 2.68
N VAL A 46 -13.66 -1.58 3.57
CA VAL A 46 -13.78 -0.12 3.51
C VAL A 46 -13.08 0.48 4.72
N VAL A 47 -12.13 1.38 4.48
CA VAL A 47 -11.50 2.15 5.56
C VAL A 47 -12.44 3.26 5.99
N ALA A 48 -12.75 3.30 7.30
CA ALA A 48 -13.65 4.29 7.88
C ALA A 48 -13.14 5.73 7.66
N ASN A 49 -14.06 6.67 7.52
CA ASN A 49 -13.82 8.10 7.27
C ASN A 49 -13.31 8.87 8.49
N MET A 50 -12.40 8.27 9.26
CA MET A 50 -11.82 8.88 10.45
C MET A 50 -10.55 9.65 10.10
N THR A 51 -10.43 10.90 10.57
CA THR A 51 -9.33 11.83 10.26
C THR A 51 -7.96 11.26 10.60
N ALA A 52 -7.84 10.53 11.71
CA ALA A 52 -6.59 9.89 12.12
C ALA A 52 -6.21 8.65 11.29
N ILE A 53 -7.15 8.07 10.54
CA ILE A 53 -6.98 6.77 9.86
C ILE A 53 -6.98 6.93 8.34
N SER A 54 -8.01 7.56 7.77
CA SER A 54 -8.26 7.59 6.33
C SER A 54 -7.48 8.70 5.61
N GLY A 55 -6.17 8.75 5.85
CA GLY A 55 -5.27 9.65 5.13
C GLY A 55 -4.71 9.03 3.85
N ARG A 56 -3.92 9.82 3.10
CA ARG A 56 -3.35 9.43 1.80
C ARG A 56 -2.58 8.10 1.80
N ARG A 57 -1.86 7.78 2.90
CA ARG A 57 -1.08 6.54 3.02
C ARG A 57 -1.98 5.32 3.17
N MET A 58 -3.02 5.43 3.99
CA MET A 58 -3.99 4.35 4.15
C MET A 58 -4.79 4.14 2.86
N ALA A 59 -5.21 5.22 2.21
CA ALA A 59 -5.97 5.16 0.96
C ALA A 59 -5.20 4.45 -0.17
N GLU A 60 -3.92 4.77 -0.38
CA GLU A 60 -3.11 4.08 -1.38
C GLU A 60 -2.85 2.61 -1.01
N THR A 61 -2.64 2.32 0.28
CA THR A 61 -2.35 0.96 0.74
C THR A 61 -3.55 0.04 0.59
N ILE A 62 -4.73 0.49 1.01
CA ILE A 62 -5.94 -0.32 0.91
C ILE A 62 -6.37 -0.52 -0.54
N ALA A 63 -6.23 0.49 -1.40
CA ALA A 63 -6.55 0.38 -2.82
C ALA A 63 -5.65 -0.63 -3.54
N ARG A 64 -4.34 -0.68 -3.23
CA ARG A 64 -3.43 -1.72 -3.74
C ARG A 64 -3.84 -3.13 -3.31
N ARG A 65 -4.53 -3.26 -2.19
CA ARG A 65 -5.02 -4.56 -1.66
C ARG A 65 -6.44 -4.90 -2.11
N GLY A 66 -7.04 -4.03 -2.90
CA GLY A 66 -8.37 -4.27 -3.47
C GLY A 66 -9.54 -3.68 -2.70
N GLY A 67 -9.30 -3.03 -1.56
CA GLY A 67 -10.30 -2.32 -0.80
C GLY A 67 -10.42 -0.85 -1.20
N ILE A 68 -11.13 -0.07 -0.40
CA ILE A 68 -11.38 1.35 -0.66
C ILE A 68 -11.31 2.16 0.63
N ALA A 69 -10.92 3.43 0.54
CA ALA A 69 -10.92 4.35 1.68
C ALA A 69 -11.89 5.50 1.44
N VAL A 70 -12.65 5.85 2.47
CA VAL A 70 -13.52 7.03 2.49
C VAL A 70 -12.78 8.15 3.18
N ILE A 71 -12.58 9.28 2.48
CA ILE A 71 -11.88 10.44 3.04
C ILE A 71 -12.80 11.20 3.99
N PRO A 72 -12.31 11.65 5.17
CA PRO A 72 -13.11 12.40 6.13
C PRO A 72 -13.74 13.65 5.53
N GLN A 73 -14.93 13.99 6.01
CA GLN A 73 -15.67 15.16 5.52
C GLN A 73 -15.23 16.48 6.16
N ASP A 74 -14.60 16.43 7.31
CA ASP A 74 -14.17 17.55 8.15
C ASP A 74 -12.87 18.22 7.69
N ILE A 75 -12.24 17.71 6.62
CA ILE A 75 -11.02 18.28 6.06
C ILE A 75 -11.32 19.21 4.86
N PRO A 76 -10.51 20.27 4.63
CA PRO A 76 -10.69 21.17 3.50
C PRO A 76 -10.65 20.49 2.14
N LEU A 77 -11.45 20.98 1.18
CA LEU A 77 -11.50 20.43 -0.18
C LEU A 77 -10.14 20.45 -0.91
N SER A 78 -9.28 21.43 -0.63
CA SER A 78 -7.91 21.47 -1.15
C SER A 78 -7.12 20.24 -0.73
N ILE A 79 -7.16 19.90 0.56
CA ILE A 79 -6.51 18.70 1.10
C ILE A 79 -7.12 17.42 0.51
N VAL A 80 -8.45 17.38 0.33
CA VAL A 80 -9.11 16.24 -0.34
C VAL A 80 -8.57 16.07 -1.76
N ARG A 81 -8.44 17.16 -2.54
CA ARG A 81 -7.87 17.13 -3.90
C ARG A 81 -6.44 16.62 -3.90
N ASP A 82 -5.60 17.09 -2.97
CA ASP A 82 -4.20 16.67 -2.85
C ASP A 82 -4.10 15.17 -2.52
N VAL A 83 -4.92 14.67 -1.60
CA VAL A 83 -5.01 13.23 -1.31
C VAL A 83 -5.45 12.44 -2.54
N ILE A 84 -6.43 12.97 -3.29
CA ILE A 84 -6.91 12.35 -4.52
C ILE A 84 -5.77 12.25 -5.55
N SER A 85 -5.15 13.36 -5.89
CA SER A 85 -4.06 13.43 -6.87
C SER A 85 -2.90 12.53 -6.45
N TRP A 86 -2.56 12.55 -5.17
CA TRP A 86 -1.54 11.67 -4.61
C TRP A 86 -1.85 10.20 -4.86
N VAL A 87 -3.04 9.72 -4.45
CA VAL A 87 -3.40 8.29 -4.60
C VAL A 87 -3.44 7.89 -6.06
N LYS A 88 -4.00 8.75 -6.94
CA LYS A 88 -4.10 8.50 -8.38
C LYS A 88 -2.73 8.43 -9.08
N SER A 89 -1.73 9.14 -8.57
CA SER A 89 -0.37 9.13 -9.12
C SER A 89 0.48 7.96 -8.61
N ARG A 90 -0.02 7.15 -7.67
CA ARG A 90 0.76 6.03 -7.11
C ARG A 90 0.63 4.78 -7.97
N HIS A 91 1.71 4.03 -8.04
CA HIS A 91 1.74 2.76 -8.75
C HIS A 91 0.80 1.74 -8.09
N SER A 92 0.13 0.92 -8.90
CA SER A 92 -0.83 -0.09 -8.42
C SER A 92 -0.18 -1.29 -7.73
N PHE A 93 1.09 -1.55 -8.00
CA PHE A 93 1.82 -2.71 -7.49
C PHE A 93 2.92 -2.32 -6.50
N PHE A 94 3.77 -1.33 -6.82
CA PHE A 94 4.89 -0.94 -5.96
C PHE A 94 4.44 -0.05 -4.81
N ASP A 95 5.06 -0.23 -3.64
CA ASP A 95 4.88 0.67 -2.51
C ASP A 95 5.61 2.00 -2.75
N THR A 96 5.07 3.07 -2.18
CA THR A 96 5.71 4.38 -2.21
C THR A 96 6.91 4.39 -1.26
N PRO A 97 8.13 4.65 -1.72
CA PRO A 97 9.30 4.67 -0.87
C PRO A 97 9.29 5.88 0.06
N ILE A 98 9.99 5.77 1.18
CA ILE A 98 10.47 6.92 1.95
C ILE A 98 11.87 7.22 1.43
N THR A 99 12.12 8.46 1.03
CA THR A 99 13.41 8.87 0.47
C THR A 99 14.05 9.94 1.33
N LEU A 100 15.36 9.85 1.50
CA LEU A 100 16.22 10.87 2.11
C LEU A 100 17.48 11.06 1.28
N SER A 101 18.17 12.20 1.46
CA SER A 101 19.46 12.46 0.82
C SER A 101 20.61 11.75 1.57
N PRO A 102 21.77 11.53 0.95
CA PRO A 102 22.96 10.99 1.61
C PRO A 102 23.44 11.83 2.81
N THR A 103 23.18 13.13 2.79
CA THR A 103 23.53 14.09 3.84
C THR A 103 22.50 14.20 4.97
N SER A 104 21.34 13.60 4.84
CA SER A 104 20.35 13.50 5.93
C SER A 104 20.91 12.69 7.09
N THR A 105 20.36 12.88 8.27
CA THR A 105 20.88 12.30 9.52
C THR A 105 20.14 11.02 9.93
N VAL A 106 20.74 10.23 10.82
CA VAL A 106 20.11 9.09 11.47
C VAL A 106 18.83 9.51 12.20
N ALA A 107 18.79 10.70 12.83
CA ALA A 107 17.58 11.20 13.47
C ALA A 107 16.43 11.39 12.47
N ASP A 108 16.71 11.89 11.26
CA ASP A 108 15.71 12.02 10.20
C ASP A 108 15.19 10.64 9.79
N ALA A 109 16.09 9.68 9.60
CA ALA A 109 15.74 8.31 9.24
C ALA A 109 14.83 7.64 10.29
N VAL A 110 15.22 7.65 11.55
CA VAL A 110 14.47 7.04 12.67
C VAL A 110 13.06 7.66 12.78
N SER A 111 12.94 8.98 12.56
CA SER A 111 11.63 9.67 12.59
C SER A 111 10.66 9.22 11.51
N LEU A 112 11.15 8.64 10.42
CA LEU A 112 10.37 8.31 9.22
C LEU A 112 10.20 6.81 8.99
N ILE A 113 11.14 5.97 9.44
CA ILE A 113 11.24 4.56 9.07
C ILE A 113 9.95 3.77 9.37
N HIS A 114 9.31 4.07 10.50
CA HIS A 114 8.06 3.41 10.91
C HIS A 114 6.79 3.97 10.22
N LYS A 115 6.92 5.04 9.42
CA LYS A 115 5.76 5.63 8.72
C LYS A 115 5.25 4.78 7.57
N ARG A 116 5.97 3.74 7.18
CA ARG A 116 5.58 2.77 6.14
C ARG A 116 5.88 1.35 6.59
N ALA A 117 5.02 0.43 6.19
CA ALA A 117 5.13 -0.98 6.57
C ALA A 117 6.38 -1.69 6.02
N HIS A 118 7.04 -1.14 5.01
CA HIS A 118 8.28 -1.70 4.48
C HIS A 118 9.49 -1.48 5.40
N GLY A 119 9.40 -0.54 6.36
CA GLY A 119 10.42 -0.36 7.41
C GLY A 119 11.82 0.00 6.90
N ALA A 120 11.90 0.74 5.78
CA ALA A 120 13.17 1.11 5.17
C ALA A 120 13.10 2.49 4.52
N ILE A 121 14.26 3.11 4.39
CA ILE A 121 14.48 4.37 3.67
C ILE A 121 15.37 4.09 2.48
N VAL A 122 15.00 4.60 1.33
CA VAL A 122 15.85 4.61 0.16
C VAL A 122 16.61 5.93 0.14
N VAL A 123 17.93 5.86 0.23
CA VAL A 123 18.79 7.03 0.07
C VAL A 123 18.91 7.33 -1.41
N VAL A 124 18.59 8.56 -1.81
CA VAL A 124 18.55 8.97 -3.21
C VAL A 124 19.47 10.16 -3.48
N GLU A 125 20.10 10.13 -4.65
CA GLU A 125 20.84 11.25 -5.20
C GLU A 125 20.41 11.44 -6.67
N ASN A 126 19.97 12.65 -7.01
CA ASN A 126 19.37 12.96 -8.32
C ASN A 126 18.25 11.97 -8.71
N ASP A 127 17.36 11.67 -7.76
CA ASP A 127 16.23 10.72 -7.88
C ASP A 127 16.65 9.26 -8.19
N LYS A 128 17.93 8.93 -8.10
CA LYS A 128 18.44 7.55 -8.22
C LYS A 128 18.75 6.96 -6.86
N PRO A 129 18.40 5.70 -6.61
CA PRO A 129 18.75 5.06 -5.35
C PRO A 129 20.27 4.82 -5.26
N VAL A 130 20.89 5.28 -4.17
CA VAL A 130 22.32 5.11 -3.89
C VAL A 130 22.58 4.32 -2.62
N GLY A 131 21.56 4.07 -1.81
CA GLY A 131 21.66 3.27 -0.59
C GLY A 131 20.29 2.92 -0.01
N ILE A 132 20.29 2.00 0.96
CA ILE A 132 19.14 1.64 1.78
C ILE A 132 19.55 1.72 3.24
N ILE A 133 18.62 2.21 4.08
CA ILE A 133 18.70 2.24 5.53
C ILE A 133 17.51 1.49 6.10
N THR A 134 17.77 0.61 7.03
CA THR A 134 16.78 -0.07 7.87
C THR A 134 16.93 0.38 9.33
N GLU A 135 16.04 -0.06 10.21
CA GLU A 135 16.15 0.24 11.64
C GLU A 135 17.44 -0.34 12.24
N GLU A 136 17.80 -1.56 11.81
CA GLU A 136 19.02 -2.25 12.25
C GLU A 136 20.29 -1.44 11.95
N ASP A 137 20.33 -0.70 10.82
CA ASP A 137 21.47 0.14 10.45
C ASP A 137 21.59 1.40 11.32
N CYS A 138 20.53 1.79 12.02
CA CYS A 138 20.49 2.96 12.90
C CYS A 138 20.83 2.62 14.36
N GLU A 139 20.83 1.34 14.73
CA GLU A 139 21.05 0.91 16.11
C GLU A 139 22.48 1.22 16.58
N GLY A 140 22.60 1.87 17.73
CA GLY A 140 23.91 2.21 18.33
C GLY A 140 24.70 3.29 17.60
N VAL A 141 24.12 3.95 16.58
CA VAL A 141 24.74 5.01 15.81
C VAL A 141 24.32 6.37 16.34
N ASP A 142 25.25 7.33 16.37
CA ASP A 142 24.95 8.71 16.78
C ASP A 142 23.91 9.34 15.84
N ARG A 143 22.93 10.01 16.44
CA ARG A 143 21.77 10.59 15.75
C ARG A 143 22.11 11.65 14.69
N PHE A 144 23.27 12.28 14.77
CA PHE A 144 23.72 13.28 13.83
C PHE A 144 24.60 12.71 12.72
N THR A 145 24.92 11.41 12.76
CA THR A 145 25.64 10.73 11.69
C THR A 145 24.88 10.83 10.37
N GLN A 146 25.59 11.12 9.29
CA GLN A 146 24.98 11.20 7.95
C GLN A 146 24.72 9.80 7.39
N LEU A 147 23.61 9.65 6.67
CA LEU A 147 23.18 8.36 6.12
C LEU A 147 24.18 7.72 5.17
N GLN A 148 24.95 8.52 4.41
CA GLN A 148 26.00 8.01 3.51
C GLN A 148 27.08 7.19 4.22
N GLN A 149 27.24 7.33 5.53
CA GLN A 149 28.25 6.63 6.33
C GLN A 149 27.77 5.23 6.75
N ILE A 150 26.46 5.05 6.90
CA ILE A 150 25.87 3.82 7.45
C ILE A 150 25.00 3.05 6.45
N MET A 151 24.59 3.69 5.32
CA MET A 151 23.71 3.06 4.34
C MET A 151 24.36 1.84 3.69
N SER A 152 23.58 0.81 3.46
CA SER A 152 23.95 -0.29 2.61
C SER A 152 23.99 0.17 1.14
N LYS A 153 25.18 0.07 0.51
CA LYS A 153 25.41 0.48 -0.89
C LYS A 153 25.27 -0.68 -1.89
N ASP A 154 25.24 -1.92 -1.39
CA ASP A 154 24.99 -3.11 -2.21
C ASP A 154 23.51 -3.22 -2.56
N LEU A 155 23.11 -2.41 -3.54
CA LEU A 155 21.73 -2.31 -3.97
C LEU A 155 21.41 -3.32 -5.06
N MET A 156 20.44 -4.19 -4.77
CA MET A 156 19.73 -4.96 -5.78
C MET A 156 18.44 -4.24 -6.11
N THR A 157 18.25 -3.86 -7.37
CA THR A 157 17.07 -3.15 -7.83
C THR A 157 16.18 -4.04 -8.70
N LEU A 158 14.89 -3.74 -8.73
CA LEU A 158 13.91 -4.37 -9.62
C LEU A 158 13.56 -3.38 -10.76
N PRO A 159 13.36 -3.84 -11.99
CA PRO A 159 12.82 -3.00 -13.05
C PRO A 159 11.35 -2.71 -12.82
N ASP A 160 10.86 -1.55 -13.27
CA ASP A 160 9.45 -1.15 -13.20
C ASP A 160 8.50 -2.02 -14.04
N SER A 161 9.06 -2.80 -14.98
CA SER A 161 8.33 -3.75 -15.82
C SER A 161 8.15 -5.13 -15.19
N CYS A 162 8.72 -5.40 -14.00
CA CYS A 162 8.61 -6.72 -13.37
C CYS A 162 7.18 -7.01 -12.92
N ASN A 163 6.76 -8.27 -13.05
CA ASN A 163 5.50 -8.74 -12.50
C ASN A 163 5.65 -9.23 -11.05
N PRO A 164 4.55 -9.41 -10.29
CA PRO A 164 4.60 -9.83 -8.89
C PRO A 164 5.35 -11.13 -8.63
N ARG A 165 5.22 -12.11 -9.52
CA ARG A 165 5.85 -13.42 -9.36
C ARG A 165 7.36 -13.34 -9.57
N GLU A 166 7.78 -12.68 -10.64
CA GLU A 166 9.20 -12.44 -10.93
C GLU A 166 9.88 -11.68 -9.79
N ALA A 167 9.22 -10.62 -9.28
CA ALA A 167 9.72 -9.84 -8.18
C ALA A 167 9.86 -10.67 -6.90
N PHE A 168 8.87 -11.54 -6.60
CA PHE A 168 8.96 -12.44 -5.46
C PHE A 168 10.12 -13.42 -5.59
N ASP A 169 10.23 -14.09 -6.74
CA ASP A 169 11.25 -15.09 -7.01
C ASP A 169 12.67 -14.46 -6.96
N PHE A 170 12.82 -13.24 -7.52
CA PHE A 170 14.06 -12.47 -7.43
C PHE A 170 14.47 -12.19 -5.98
N LEU A 171 13.56 -11.62 -5.18
CA LEU A 171 13.83 -11.29 -3.78
C LEU A 171 14.06 -12.54 -2.92
N HIS A 172 13.35 -13.63 -3.21
CA HIS A 172 13.49 -14.91 -2.49
C HIS A 172 14.85 -15.55 -2.76
N ASN A 173 15.22 -15.69 -4.04
CA ASN A 173 16.47 -16.34 -4.46
C ASN A 173 17.70 -15.57 -3.99
N ASN A 174 17.63 -14.25 -3.96
CA ASN A 174 18.71 -13.39 -3.48
C ASN A 174 18.66 -13.13 -1.96
N ARG A 175 17.73 -13.78 -1.23
CA ARG A 175 17.56 -13.63 0.23
C ARG A 175 17.39 -12.18 0.68
N ARG A 176 16.77 -11.33 -0.14
CA ARG A 176 16.50 -9.94 0.18
C ARG A 176 15.09 -9.77 0.73
N LYS A 177 14.94 -8.94 1.77
CA LYS A 177 13.62 -8.59 2.34
C LYS A 177 12.87 -7.61 1.45
N LEU A 178 13.60 -6.72 0.76
CA LEU A 178 13.05 -5.66 -0.10
C LEU A 178 14.06 -5.22 -1.16
N ALA A 179 13.58 -4.52 -2.17
CA ALA A 179 14.42 -3.85 -3.18
C ALA A 179 13.75 -2.55 -3.68
N PRO A 180 14.53 -1.52 -4.00
CA PRO A 180 14.06 -0.38 -4.77
C PRO A 180 13.64 -0.82 -6.18
N VAL A 181 12.61 -0.17 -6.71
CA VAL A 181 12.15 -0.36 -8.09
C VAL A 181 12.56 0.86 -8.90
N VAL A 182 13.20 0.63 -10.03
CA VAL A 182 13.75 1.68 -10.88
C VAL A 182 13.18 1.62 -12.29
N ALA A 183 12.97 2.78 -12.90
CA ALA A 183 12.66 2.91 -14.31
C ALA A 183 13.89 2.63 -15.18
N LYS A 184 13.71 2.50 -16.50
CA LYS A 184 14.80 2.25 -17.46
C LYS A 184 15.93 3.29 -17.40
N ASN A 185 15.64 4.52 -17.01
CA ASN A 185 16.62 5.61 -16.82
C ASN A 185 17.32 5.58 -15.46
N GLY A 186 17.02 4.58 -14.61
CA GLY A 186 17.58 4.42 -13.27
C GLY A 186 16.91 5.26 -12.18
N LEU A 187 15.86 6.01 -12.50
CA LEU A 187 15.13 6.79 -11.50
C LEU A 187 14.28 5.89 -10.60
N LEU A 188 14.22 6.23 -9.33
CA LEU A 188 13.43 5.51 -8.33
C LEU A 188 11.93 5.72 -8.60
N VAL A 189 11.18 4.64 -8.79
CA VAL A 189 9.73 4.67 -8.99
C VAL A 189 8.95 4.02 -7.87
N GLY A 190 9.59 3.20 -7.06
CA GLY A 190 8.92 2.48 -5.97
C GLY A 190 9.88 1.71 -5.08
N ILE A 191 9.31 1.03 -4.13
CA ILE A 191 9.97 0.00 -3.31
C ILE A 191 9.07 -1.22 -3.24
N LEU A 192 9.64 -2.40 -3.18
CA LEU A 192 8.88 -3.63 -3.07
C LEU A 192 9.50 -4.55 -2.04
N THR A 193 8.66 -5.02 -1.12
CA THR A 193 9.05 -6.07 -0.16
C THR A 193 8.71 -7.44 -0.72
N ARG A 194 9.43 -8.48 -0.28
CA ARG A 194 9.12 -9.87 -0.65
C ARG A 194 7.68 -10.25 -0.26
N VAL A 195 7.23 -9.81 0.92
CA VAL A 195 5.84 -10.01 1.37
C VAL A 195 4.86 -9.22 0.51
N GLY A 196 5.22 -8.00 0.09
CA GLY A 196 4.42 -7.18 -0.84
C GLY A 196 4.27 -7.85 -2.20
N ALA A 197 5.34 -8.39 -2.77
CA ALA A 197 5.32 -9.15 -4.00
C ALA A 197 4.41 -10.39 -3.90
N LEU A 198 4.54 -11.18 -2.82
CA LEU A 198 3.68 -12.33 -2.58
C LEU A 198 2.20 -11.93 -2.48
N ARG A 199 1.88 -10.88 -1.73
CA ARG A 199 0.50 -10.38 -1.62
C ARG A 199 -0.09 -9.96 -2.96
N ALA A 200 0.71 -9.35 -3.83
CA ALA A 200 0.25 -8.93 -5.15
C ALA A 200 -0.02 -10.12 -6.11
N THR A 201 0.46 -11.31 -5.81
CA THR A 201 0.02 -12.54 -6.52
C THR A 201 -1.35 -13.04 -6.06
N LEU A 202 -1.80 -12.64 -4.86
CA LEU A 202 -3.04 -13.10 -4.23
C LEU A 202 -4.18 -12.09 -4.34
N TYR A 203 -3.87 -10.79 -4.28
CA TYR A 203 -4.85 -9.71 -4.27
C TYR A 203 -4.69 -8.82 -5.48
N SER A 204 -5.80 -8.57 -6.16
CA SER A 204 -5.85 -7.60 -7.25
C SER A 204 -6.13 -6.20 -6.71
N PRO A 205 -5.43 -5.15 -7.17
CA PRO A 205 -5.71 -3.79 -6.74
C PRO A 205 -7.10 -3.34 -7.20
N ALA A 206 -7.73 -2.46 -6.43
CA ALA A 206 -8.95 -1.77 -6.84
C ALA A 206 -8.57 -0.61 -7.78
N LEU A 207 -8.85 -0.76 -9.08
CA LEU A 207 -8.51 0.20 -10.12
C LEU A 207 -9.76 0.83 -10.74
N ASP A 208 -9.64 2.09 -11.15
CA ASP A 208 -10.66 2.77 -11.96
C ASP A 208 -10.49 2.45 -13.46
N GLN A 209 -11.34 3.06 -14.29
CA GLN A 209 -11.32 2.87 -15.75
C GLN A 209 -9.99 3.30 -16.43
N ASN A 210 -9.22 4.16 -15.76
CA ASN A 210 -7.91 4.63 -16.24
C ASN A 210 -6.74 3.81 -15.71
N GLY A 211 -7.00 2.71 -14.98
CA GLY A 211 -5.96 1.89 -14.34
C GLY A 211 -5.34 2.52 -13.08
N SER A 212 -5.91 3.63 -12.58
CA SER A 212 -5.44 4.28 -11.35
C SER A 212 -6.12 3.70 -10.11
N LEU A 213 -5.43 3.75 -8.96
CA LEU A 213 -5.95 3.26 -7.68
C LEU A 213 -7.29 3.94 -7.34
N ARG A 214 -8.28 3.11 -6.95
CA ARG A 214 -9.61 3.59 -6.54
C ARG A 214 -9.59 4.17 -5.14
N LYS A 215 -10.48 5.12 -4.93
CA LYS A 215 -10.86 5.65 -3.62
C LYS A 215 -12.21 6.34 -3.72
N ILE A 216 -12.92 6.45 -2.63
CA ILE A 216 -14.10 7.29 -2.50
C ILE A 216 -13.64 8.68 -2.03
N GLY A 217 -14.18 9.72 -2.64
CA GLY A 217 -14.03 11.08 -2.18
C GLY A 217 -14.72 11.29 -0.83
N ARG A 218 -14.90 12.56 -0.48
CA ARG A 218 -15.58 12.97 0.75
C ARG A 218 -16.97 12.31 0.87
N ALA A 219 -17.24 11.69 2.03
CA ALA A 219 -18.59 11.28 2.36
C ALA A 219 -19.47 12.53 2.50
N HIS A 220 -20.54 12.58 1.73
CA HIS A 220 -21.64 13.53 1.98
C HIS A 220 -22.66 12.80 2.84
N VAL A 221 -22.99 13.36 3.97
CA VAL A 221 -24.16 13.02 4.78
C VAL A 221 -25.31 13.84 4.27
#